data_1e36aa10901f2c455a745e86c9ca3b11
#
_entry.id   1e36aa10901f2c455a745e86c9ca3b11
#
_cell.length_a   1.000
_cell.length_b   1.000
_cell.length_c   1.000
_cell.angle_alpha   90.00
_cell.angle_beta   90.00
_cell.angle_gamma   90.00
#
_symmetry.space_group_name_H-M   'P 1'
#
loop_
_entity.id
_entity.type
_entity.pdbx_description
1 polymer ?
#
loop_
_entity_poly.entity_id
_entity_poly.type
_entity_poly.pdbx_seq_one_letter_code
_entity_poly.pdbx_strand_id
1 'polypeptide(L)'
;LDVLDVPIVNTFETSFAEHHPQQTQPVSRQHGDALVRYGANMVPVDYSPASRTTASPVFSYPYSRSRAALQELERNGAIDPHHGVKLQYANPATGGYPMPTIAAFLQLLPAGFATKPYRSTDSTIYSVVEGRGRARVGSTVLTWGPKDIFVVPSWQAVTLEASEEAVLFSASDRAAQKALGLWREDRQVDEA
;
A
#
# COMPACT_ATOMS: atom_id res chain seq x y z
N LEU A 1 5.13 -7.18 -9.75
CA LEU A 1 3.77 -6.64 -9.64
C LEU A 1 3.79 -5.16 -9.97
N ASP A 2 3.05 -4.77 -11.00
CA ASP A 2 2.79 -3.37 -11.32
C ASP A 2 1.35 -3.03 -10.90
N VAL A 3 1.17 -1.92 -10.20
CA VAL A 3 -0.14 -1.40 -9.81
C VAL A 3 -0.33 -0.06 -10.49
N LEU A 4 -1.34 0.03 -11.35
CA LEU A 4 -1.58 1.19 -12.20
C LEU A 4 -2.97 1.78 -11.92
N ASP A 5 -3.09 3.08 -12.04
CA ASP A 5 -4.33 3.84 -11.89
C ASP A 5 -5.06 4.10 -13.24
N VAL A 6 -4.75 3.28 -14.23
CA VAL A 6 -5.34 3.36 -15.58
C VAL A 6 -6.87 3.50 -15.60
N PRO A 7 -7.64 2.77 -14.76
CA PRO A 7 -9.09 2.95 -14.72
C PRO A 7 -9.52 4.38 -14.34
N ILE A 8 -8.81 5.03 -13.42
CA ILE A 8 -9.09 6.41 -12.98
C ILE A 8 -8.76 7.38 -14.11
N VAL A 9 -7.57 7.22 -14.70
CA VAL A 9 -7.09 8.06 -15.80
C VAL A 9 -8.04 7.97 -17.01
N ASN A 10 -8.52 6.77 -17.34
CA ASN A 10 -9.47 6.57 -18.42
C ASN A 10 -10.85 7.15 -18.10
N THR A 11 -11.35 7.01 -16.86
CA THR A 11 -12.65 7.55 -16.47
C THR A 11 -12.71 9.08 -16.59
N PHE A 12 -11.59 9.74 -16.28
CA PHE A 12 -11.49 11.20 -16.39
C PHE A 12 -10.94 11.68 -17.73
N GLU A 13 -10.63 10.79 -18.66
CA GLU A 13 -10.06 11.11 -20.00
C GLU A 13 -8.84 12.04 -19.89
N THR A 14 -7.96 11.78 -18.93
CA THR A 14 -6.83 12.67 -18.58
C THR A 14 -5.47 12.18 -19.11
N SER A 15 -5.46 11.17 -19.98
CA SER A 15 -4.22 10.66 -20.55
C SER A 15 -3.94 11.26 -21.92
N PHE A 16 -2.69 11.65 -22.13
CA PHE A 16 -2.15 11.97 -23.45
C PHE A 16 -0.71 11.47 -23.52
N ALA A 17 -0.20 11.22 -24.72
CA ALA A 17 1.16 10.79 -24.94
C ALA A 17 1.82 11.62 -26.04
N GLU A 18 3.05 12.04 -25.76
CA GLU A 18 3.95 12.64 -26.72
C GLU A 18 5.21 11.78 -26.85
N HIS A 19 5.68 11.60 -28.07
CA HIS A 19 6.94 10.88 -28.30
C HIS A 19 8.12 11.72 -27.81
N HIS A 20 8.86 11.19 -26.83
CA HIS A 20 10.12 11.80 -26.43
C HIS A 20 11.15 11.69 -27.57
N PRO A 21 11.83 12.78 -27.95
CA PRO A 21 12.76 12.75 -29.10
C PRO A 21 14.00 11.86 -28.90
N GLN A 22 14.30 11.50 -27.63
CA GLN A 22 15.37 10.60 -27.27
C GLN A 22 14.79 9.29 -26.68
N GLN A 23 15.50 8.17 -26.87
CA GLN A 23 15.05 6.87 -26.33
C GLN A 23 15.03 6.83 -24.79
N THR A 24 15.83 7.64 -24.13
CA THR A 24 15.93 7.71 -22.67
C THR A 24 15.93 9.15 -22.20
N GLN A 25 15.32 9.39 -21.03
CA GLN A 25 15.42 10.68 -20.39
C GLN A 25 16.79 10.86 -19.71
N PRO A 26 17.40 12.06 -19.73
CA PRO A 26 18.65 12.31 -19.02
C PRO A 26 18.45 12.22 -17.53
N VAL A 27 19.34 11.52 -16.84
CA VAL A 27 19.39 11.46 -15.38
C VAL A 27 20.25 12.62 -14.87
N SER A 28 19.64 13.54 -14.13
CA SER A 28 20.32 14.74 -13.61
C SER A 28 20.77 14.61 -12.15
N ARG A 29 20.34 13.57 -11.43
CA ARG A 29 20.63 13.38 -10.01
C ARG A 29 21.29 12.02 -9.76
N GLN A 30 22.06 11.94 -8.67
CA GLN A 30 22.70 10.68 -8.27
C GLN A 30 21.68 9.65 -7.80
N HIS A 31 22.03 8.39 -7.90
CA HIS A 31 21.21 7.29 -7.37
C HIS A 31 20.97 7.48 -5.86
N GLY A 32 19.73 7.34 -5.43
CA GLY A 32 19.33 7.49 -4.03
C GLY A 32 19.12 8.93 -3.54
N ASP A 33 19.30 9.96 -4.40
CA ASP A 33 19.14 11.38 -4.00
C ASP A 33 17.81 11.67 -3.29
N ALA A 34 16.70 11.15 -3.81
CA ALA A 34 15.40 11.35 -3.21
C ALA A 34 15.30 10.72 -1.79
N LEU A 35 15.89 9.54 -1.60
CA LEU A 35 15.89 8.87 -0.30
C LEU A 35 16.74 9.62 0.73
N VAL A 36 17.87 10.18 0.31
CA VAL A 36 18.74 11.00 1.18
C VAL A 36 18.02 12.29 1.59
N ARG A 37 17.30 12.93 0.67
CA ARG A 37 16.61 14.21 0.94
C ARG A 37 15.35 14.05 1.77
N TYR A 38 14.59 12.97 1.59
CA TYR A 38 13.25 12.86 2.16
C TYR A 38 13.04 11.58 3.00
N GLY A 39 13.96 10.63 2.93
CA GLY A 39 13.76 9.30 3.52
C GLY A 39 14.15 9.17 4.99
N ALA A 40 14.71 10.22 5.63
CA ALA A 40 15.23 10.18 6.99
C ALA A 40 14.45 11.07 7.97
N ASN A 41 13.18 11.30 7.75
CA ASN A 41 12.33 12.20 8.54
C ASN A 41 12.85 13.66 8.61
N MET A 42 13.67 14.05 7.65
CA MET A 42 14.21 15.38 7.48
C MET A 42 14.00 15.84 6.05
N VAL A 43 13.85 17.15 5.88
CA VAL A 43 13.79 17.79 4.56
C VAL A 43 14.90 18.81 4.44
N PRO A 44 15.41 19.10 3.23
CA PRO A 44 16.38 20.18 3.04
C PRO A 44 15.83 21.52 3.54
N VAL A 45 16.68 22.36 4.12
CA VAL A 45 16.28 23.68 4.66
C VAL A 45 15.66 24.55 3.56
N ASP A 46 16.21 24.46 2.35
CA ASP A 46 15.72 25.16 1.16
C ASP A 46 14.62 24.37 0.43
N TYR A 47 13.89 23.52 1.17
CA TYR A 47 12.83 22.73 0.60
C TYR A 47 11.73 23.65 0.08
N SER A 48 11.72 23.84 -1.22
CA SER A 48 10.57 24.34 -1.95
C SER A 48 9.92 23.11 -2.60
N PRO A 49 8.64 22.84 -2.39
CA PRO A 49 7.93 21.83 -3.16
C PRO A 49 7.86 22.29 -4.62
N ALA A 50 8.99 22.15 -5.31
CA ALA A 50 9.17 22.60 -6.70
C ALA A 50 8.33 21.78 -7.68
N SER A 51 7.68 20.76 -7.21
CA SER A 51 6.86 19.87 -8.02
C SER A 51 5.38 20.15 -7.75
N ARG A 52 4.66 20.43 -8.80
CA ARG A 52 3.18 20.39 -8.80
C ARG A 52 2.64 18.97 -8.67
N THR A 53 3.52 17.96 -8.54
CA THR A 53 3.09 16.60 -8.40
C THR A 53 2.66 16.33 -6.97
N THR A 54 1.53 15.69 -6.80
CA THR A 54 1.02 15.21 -5.51
C THR A 54 1.61 13.86 -5.12
N ALA A 55 2.42 13.25 -6.00
CA ALA A 55 3.11 12.00 -5.74
C ALA A 55 4.31 12.20 -4.81
N SER A 56 4.69 11.14 -4.11
CA SER A 56 5.86 11.13 -3.23
C SER A 56 7.14 11.49 -4.00
N PRO A 57 7.99 12.36 -3.46
CA PRO A 57 9.31 12.62 -4.02
C PRO A 57 10.28 11.43 -3.84
N VAL A 58 9.94 10.47 -2.97
CA VAL A 58 10.74 9.27 -2.74
C VAL A 58 10.36 8.22 -3.76
N PHE A 59 11.33 7.82 -4.59
CA PHE A 59 11.14 6.82 -5.63
C PHE A 59 11.09 5.39 -5.08
N SER A 60 11.79 5.12 -3.98
CA SER A 60 11.89 3.78 -3.41
C SER A 60 11.71 3.81 -1.89
N TYR A 61 10.94 2.86 -1.38
CA TYR A 61 10.76 2.60 0.05
C TYR A 61 11.46 1.27 0.37
N PRO A 62 12.69 1.27 0.92
CA PRO A 62 13.45 0.04 1.16
C PRO A 62 12.70 -0.91 2.10
N TYR A 63 12.52 -2.16 1.67
CA TYR A 63 11.79 -3.17 2.44
C TYR A 63 12.36 -3.38 3.84
N SER A 64 13.68 -3.41 3.99
CA SER A 64 14.34 -3.59 5.29
C SER A 64 13.90 -2.56 6.34
N ARG A 65 13.73 -1.30 5.95
CA ARG A 65 13.22 -0.24 6.84
C ARG A 65 11.75 -0.44 7.19
N SER A 66 10.94 -0.76 6.20
CA SER A 66 9.50 -0.99 6.39
C SER A 66 9.25 -2.23 7.26
N ARG A 67 10.02 -3.29 7.05
CA ARG A 67 9.96 -4.53 7.84
C ARG A 67 10.36 -4.29 9.30
N ALA A 68 11.44 -3.51 9.53
CA ALA A 68 11.85 -3.12 10.88
C ALA A 68 10.77 -2.29 11.59
N ALA A 69 10.15 -1.34 10.90
CA ALA A 69 9.07 -0.53 11.47
C ALA A 69 7.84 -1.38 11.88
N LEU A 70 7.48 -2.40 11.10
CA LEU A 70 6.42 -3.35 11.47
C LEU A 70 6.78 -4.11 12.76
N GLN A 71 8.02 -4.60 12.88
CA GLN A 71 8.47 -5.32 14.08
C GLN A 71 8.47 -4.43 15.32
N GLU A 72 8.91 -3.18 15.18
CA GLU A 72 8.88 -2.24 16.31
C GLU A 72 7.44 -1.92 16.73
N LEU A 73 6.52 -1.77 15.77
CA LEU A 73 5.11 -1.54 16.08
C LEU A 73 4.47 -2.77 16.73
N GLU A 74 4.81 -3.99 16.29
CA GLU A 74 4.36 -5.23 16.89
C GLU A 74 4.78 -5.35 18.37
N ARG A 75 6.04 -5.00 18.68
CA ARG A 75 6.57 -5.07 20.06
C ARG A 75 5.96 -4.04 21.00
N ASN A 76 5.61 -2.87 20.48
CA ASN A 76 5.26 -1.70 21.28
C ASN A 76 3.79 -1.29 21.18
N GLY A 77 3.04 -1.89 20.26
CA GLY A 77 1.67 -1.53 19.97
C GLY A 77 0.66 -2.65 20.21
N ALA A 78 -0.60 -2.28 20.25
CA ALA A 78 -1.69 -3.24 20.22
C ALA A 78 -1.88 -3.77 18.78
N ILE A 79 -2.07 -5.07 18.65
CA ILE A 79 -2.39 -5.72 17.37
C ILE A 79 -3.86 -5.43 17.04
N ASP A 80 -4.12 -4.82 15.87
CA ASP A 80 -5.47 -4.56 15.41
C ASP A 80 -6.16 -5.90 15.06
N PRO A 81 -7.37 -6.18 15.59
CA PRO A 81 -8.02 -7.46 15.37
C PRO A 81 -8.45 -7.71 13.92
N HIS A 82 -8.57 -6.68 13.08
CA HIS A 82 -8.96 -6.79 11.68
C HIS A 82 -7.77 -6.73 10.71
N HIS A 83 -6.62 -6.23 11.18
CA HIS A 83 -5.48 -5.97 10.30
C HIS A 83 -4.16 -6.56 10.81
N GLY A 84 -4.07 -7.05 12.06
CA GLY A 84 -2.77 -7.36 12.63
C GLY A 84 -1.95 -6.07 12.88
N VAL A 85 -0.72 -6.06 12.41
CA VAL A 85 0.13 -4.85 12.43
C VAL A 85 0.20 -4.32 11.01
N LYS A 86 -0.39 -3.16 10.74
CA LYS A 86 -0.48 -2.60 9.38
C LYS A 86 0.00 -1.15 9.34
N LEU A 87 0.94 -0.89 8.46
CA LEU A 87 1.49 0.43 8.19
C LEU A 87 1.13 0.89 6.78
N GLN A 88 0.85 2.19 6.64
CA GLN A 88 0.68 2.86 5.36
C GLN A 88 2.02 3.45 4.93
N TYR A 89 2.39 3.25 3.67
CA TYR A 89 3.45 4.03 3.06
C TYR A 89 3.01 5.49 2.95
N ALA A 90 3.88 6.39 3.35
CA ALA A 90 3.57 7.82 3.40
C ALA A 90 4.43 8.63 2.43
N ASN A 91 3.83 9.62 1.81
CA ASN A 91 4.57 10.69 1.14
C ASN A 91 5.24 11.58 2.21
N PRO A 92 6.57 11.63 2.30
CA PRO A 92 7.25 12.38 3.36
C PRO A 92 7.04 13.90 3.27
N ALA A 93 6.63 14.41 2.12
CA ALA A 93 6.38 15.83 1.95
C ALA A 93 4.99 16.26 2.47
N THR A 94 4.03 15.35 2.54
CA THR A 94 2.63 15.68 2.88
C THR A 94 2.08 14.87 4.05
N GLY A 95 2.69 13.73 4.39
CA GLY A 95 2.15 12.75 5.32
C GLY A 95 1.00 11.90 4.75
N GLY A 96 0.54 12.21 3.54
CA GLY A 96 -0.52 11.49 2.85
C GLY A 96 -0.04 10.21 2.15
N TYR A 97 -0.85 9.69 1.23
CA TYR A 97 -0.49 8.52 0.43
C TYR A 97 0.69 8.82 -0.51
N PRO A 98 1.50 7.80 -0.87
CA PRO A 98 2.64 8.01 -1.78
C PRO A 98 2.20 8.44 -3.19
N MET A 99 1.00 8.06 -3.60
CA MET A 99 0.37 8.50 -4.85
C MET A 99 -1.04 9.02 -4.57
N PRO A 100 -1.54 10.00 -5.35
CA PRO A 100 -2.87 10.58 -5.13
C PRO A 100 -4.00 9.58 -5.39
N THR A 101 -3.77 8.58 -6.20
CA THR A 101 -4.76 7.60 -6.67
C THR A 101 -4.61 6.23 -6.03
N ILE A 102 -3.40 5.88 -5.57
CA ILE A 102 -3.06 4.56 -5.04
C ILE A 102 -2.57 4.68 -3.60
N ALA A 103 -3.22 3.95 -2.70
CA ALA A 103 -2.74 3.69 -1.35
C ALA A 103 -1.89 2.42 -1.34
N ALA A 104 -0.78 2.43 -0.60
CA ALA A 104 0.08 1.27 -0.43
C ALA A 104 0.31 1.00 1.06
N PHE A 105 0.33 -0.27 1.43
CA PHE A 105 0.44 -0.73 2.82
C PHE A 105 1.41 -1.90 2.93
N LEU A 106 1.98 -2.06 4.11
CA LEU A 106 2.68 -3.26 4.52
C LEU A 106 2.04 -3.76 5.82
N GLN A 107 1.77 -5.06 5.90
CA GLN A 107 1.04 -5.68 7.00
C GLN A 107 1.79 -6.90 7.49
N LEU A 108 1.95 -7.03 8.81
CA LEU A 108 2.49 -8.20 9.48
C LEU A 108 1.35 -8.90 10.22
N LEU A 109 1.29 -10.20 10.04
CA LEU A 109 0.42 -11.10 10.77
C LEU A 109 1.32 -12.05 11.60
N PRO A 110 1.24 -12.04 12.93
CA PRO A 110 1.97 -12.99 13.76
C PRO A 110 1.58 -14.43 13.44
N ALA A 111 2.44 -15.38 13.76
CA ALA A 111 2.15 -16.79 13.58
C ALA A 111 0.89 -17.21 14.35
N GLY A 112 -0.04 -17.90 13.68
CA GLY A 112 -1.32 -18.34 14.25
C GLY A 112 -2.35 -17.22 14.41
N PHE A 113 -2.07 -16.00 13.95
CA PHE A 113 -3.03 -14.90 14.04
C PHE A 113 -4.08 -15.01 12.94
N ALA A 114 -5.34 -14.83 13.33
CA ALA A 114 -6.47 -14.72 12.43
C ALA A 114 -7.17 -13.36 12.61
N THR A 115 -7.38 -12.65 11.51
CA THR A 115 -8.10 -11.38 11.56
C THR A 115 -9.59 -11.59 11.74
N LYS A 116 -10.28 -10.64 12.38
CA LYS A 116 -11.74 -10.53 12.30
C LYS A 116 -12.15 -10.08 10.90
N PRO A 117 -13.39 -10.39 10.48
CA PRO A 117 -13.91 -9.95 9.19
C PRO A 117 -13.86 -8.43 9.03
N TYR A 118 -13.48 -8.01 7.83
CA TYR A 118 -13.38 -6.61 7.45
C TYR A 118 -13.82 -6.43 6.00
N ARG A 119 -14.50 -5.34 5.69
CA ARG A 119 -14.78 -4.93 4.31
C ARG A 119 -14.63 -3.43 4.13
N SER A 120 -14.31 -3.02 2.93
CA SER A 120 -14.23 -1.61 2.53
C SER A 120 -14.59 -1.42 1.06
N THR A 121 -14.87 -0.19 0.69
CA THR A 121 -15.26 0.13 -0.70
C THR A 121 -14.08 0.09 -1.68
N ASP A 122 -12.84 0.21 -1.18
CA ASP A 122 -11.67 0.08 -2.04
C ASP A 122 -11.39 -1.38 -2.44
N SER A 123 -11.04 -1.58 -3.70
CA SER A 123 -10.52 -2.87 -4.17
C SER A 123 -9.05 -2.98 -3.79
N THR A 124 -8.68 -4.08 -3.14
CA THR A 124 -7.32 -4.27 -2.63
C THR A 124 -6.66 -5.46 -3.29
N ILE A 125 -5.47 -5.26 -3.85
CA ILE A 125 -4.58 -6.33 -4.28
C ILE A 125 -3.55 -6.61 -3.19
N TYR A 126 -3.36 -7.87 -2.85
CA TYR A 126 -2.35 -8.35 -1.91
C TYR A 126 -1.25 -9.09 -2.64
N SER A 127 -0.01 -8.87 -2.21
CA SER A 127 1.17 -9.65 -2.62
C SER A 127 1.86 -10.17 -1.36
N VAL A 128 2.04 -11.48 -1.29
CA VAL A 128 2.69 -12.13 -0.15
C VAL A 128 4.20 -11.96 -0.26
N VAL A 129 4.80 -11.28 0.72
CA VAL A 129 6.25 -11.06 0.78
C VAL A 129 6.93 -12.16 1.56
N GLU A 130 6.39 -12.50 2.74
CA GLU A 130 6.90 -13.53 3.64
C GLU A 130 5.74 -14.34 4.22
N GLY A 131 6.01 -15.60 4.58
CA GLY A 131 5.08 -16.44 5.31
C GLY A 131 4.01 -17.11 4.45
N ARG A 132 3.11 -17.85 5.12
CA ARG A 132 2.04 -18.66 4.51
C ARG A 132 0.76 -18.53 5.31
N GLY A 133 -0.37 -18.76 4.63
CA GLY A 133 -1.66 -18.73 5.31
C GLY A 133 -2.84 -18.95 4.39
N ARG A 134 -3.99 -18.46 4.85
CA ARG A 134 -5.25 -18.51 4.11
C ARG A 134 -5.92 -17.13 4.11
N ALA A 135 -6.70 -16.88 3.08
CA ALA A 135 -7.62 -15.75 3.02
C ALA A 135 -9.02 -16.30 2.71
N ARG A 136 -10.02 -15.81 3.43
CA ARG A 136 -11.42 -15.96 3.01
C ARG A 136 -11.87 -14.62 2.45
N VAL A 137 -12.32 -14.63 1.20
CA VAL A 137 -12.84 -13.44 0.49
C VAL A 137 -14.29 -13.77 0.10
N GLY A 138 -15.25 -13.23 0.81
CA GLY A 138 -16.63 -13.67 0.72
C GLY A 138 -16.75 -15.18 1.00
N SER A 139 -17.31 -15.93 0.05
CA SER A 139 -17.42 -17.41 0.14
C SER A 139 -16.16 -18.17 -0.34
N THR A 140 -15.19 -17.49 -0.93
CA THR A 140 -14.00 -18.13 -1.52
C THR A 140 -12.89 -18.22 -0.49
N VAL A 141 -12.29 -19.41 -0.35
CA VAL A 141 -11.09 -19.62 0.46
C VAL A 141 -9.89 -19.84 -0.43
N LEU A 142 -8.85 -19.06 -0.18
CA LEU A 142 -7.57 -19.09 -0.90
C LEU A 142 -6.46 -19.47 0.08
N THR A 143 -5.55 -20.34 -0.32
CA THR A 143 -4.26 -20.54 0.36
C THR A 143 -3.22 -19.68 -0.33
N TRP A 144 -2.31 -19.10 0.43
CA TRP A 144 -1.27 -18.24 -0.11
C TRP A 144 0.09 -18.51 0.54
N GLY A 145 1.14 -18.26 -0.23
CA GLY A 145 2.55 -18.34 0.18
C GLY A 145 3.38 -17.25 -0.50
N PRO A 146 4.70 -17.20 -0.26
CA PRO A 146 5.56 -16.15 -0.79
C PRO A 146 5.45 -16.00 -2.30
N LYS A 147 5.29 -14.74 -2.78
CA LYS A 147 5.10 -14.32 -4.17
C LYS A 147 3.70 -14.54 -4.74
N ASP A 148 2.78 -15.16 -3.99
CA ASP A 148 1.39 -15.22 -4.43
C ASP A 148 0.74 -13.85 -4.40
N ILE A 149 -0.25 -13.69 -5.28
CA ILE A 149 -1.05 -12.47 -5.41
C ILE A 149 -2.52 -12.87 -5.37
N PHE A 150 -3.31 -12.13 -4.59
CA PHE A 150 -4.75 -12.28 -4.57
C PHE A 150 -5.44 -10.91 -4.47
N VAL A 151 -6.72 -10.87 -4.83
CA VAL A 151 -7.52 -9.65 -4.85
C VAL A 151 -8.70 -9.78 -3.90
N VAL A 152 -8.97 -8.70 -3.17
CA VAL A 152 -10.21 -8.49 -2.43
C VAL A 152 -11.00 -7.41 -3.17
N PRO A 153 -12.09 -7.78 -3.87
CA PRO A 153 -12.93 -6.81 -4.57
C PRO A 153 -13.63 -5.85 -3.61
N SER A 154 -14.10 -4.72 -4.14
CA SER A 154 -14.87 -3.73 -3.39
C SER A 154 -16.00 -4.38 -2.60
N TRP A 155 -16.10 -4.00 -1.33
CA TRP A 155 -17.14 -4.40 -0.37
C TRP A 155 -17.23 -5.91 -0.05
N GLN A 156 -16.26 -6.72 -0.50
CA GLN A 156 -16.17 -8.12 -0.09
C GLN A 156 -15.55 -8.23 1.30
N ALA A 157 -16.20 -9.02 2.17
CA ALA A 157 -15.64 -9.35 3.47
C ALA A 157 -14.36 -10.18 3.29
N VAL A 158 -13.32 -9.85 4.04
CA VAL A 158 -12.05 -10.58 4.05
C VAL A 158 -11.64 -10.92 5.47
N THR A 159 -11.15 -12.16 5.66
CA THR A 159 -10.36 -12.57 6.82
C THR A 159 -9.04 -13.15 6.33
N LEU A 160 -7.97 -12.89 7.08
CA LEU A 160 -6.64 -13.42 6.83
C LEU A 160 -6.19 -14.28 8.00
N GLU A 161 -5.64 -15.45 7.73
CA GLU A 161 -5.11 -16.38 8.73
C GLU A 161 -3.65 -16.69 8.36
N ALA A 162 -2.72 -16.44 9.26
CA ALA A 162 -1.31 -16.74 9.07
C ALA A 162 -0.93 -18.03 9.80
N SER A 163 -0.44 -19.02 9.09
CA SER A 163 0.06 -20.28 9.69
C SER A 163 1.46 -20.14 10.30
N GLU A 164 2.23 -19.20 9.80
CA GLU A 164 3.52 -18.73 10.31
C GLU A 164 3.55 -17.20 10.23
N GLU A 165 4.54 -16.55 10.87
CA GLU A 165 4.64 -15.08 10.74
C GLU A 165 4.69 -14.70 9.26
N ALA A 166 3.85 -13.75 8.87
CA ALA A 166 3.68 -13.39 7.47
C ALA A 166 3.70 -11.88 7.27
N VAL A 167 4.26 -11.47 6.14
CA VAL A 167 4.24 -10.07 5.70
C VAL A 167 3.57 -9.99 4.33
N LEU A 168 2.55 -9.15 4.25
CA LEU A 168 1.81 -8.88 3.04
C LEU A 168 1.97 -7.42 2.64
N PHE A 169 2.34 -7.18 1.40
CA PHE A 169 2.18 -5.88 0.76
C PHE A 169 0.77 -5.78 0.20
N SER A 170 0.15 -4.61 0.27
CA SER A 170 -1.13 -4.38 -0.41
C SER A 170 -1.20 -2.99 -1.01
N ALA A 171 -1.93 -2.89 -2.13
CA ALA A 171 -2.23 -1.64 -2.80
C ALA A 171 -3.72 -1.57 -3.13
N SER A 172 -4.29 -0.37 -3.09
CA SER A 172 -5.70 -0.15 -3.37
C SER A 172 -5.98 1.26 -3.90
N ASP A 173 -7.16 1.46 -4.45
CA ASP A 173 -7.68 2.75 -4.90
C ASP A 173 -8.24 3.63 -3.74
N ARG A 174 -7.97 3.26 -2.49
CA ARG A 174 -8.40 4.00 -1.28
C ARG A 174 -8.03 5.48 -1.32
N ALA A 175 -6.85 5.80 -1.84
CA ALA A 175 -6.40 7.19 -1.93
C ALA A 175 -7.36 8.04 -2.77
N ALA A 176 -7.72 7.57 -3.95
CA ALA A 176 -8.69 8.22 -4.82
C ALA A 176 -10.08 8.28 -4.18
N GLN A 177 -10.57 7.18 -3.62
CA GLN A 177 -11.87 7.14 -2.97
C GLN A 177 -11.96 8.09 -1.77
N LYS A 178 -10.91 8.22 -0.96
CA LYS A 178 -10.87 9.18 0.14
C LYS A 178 -10.84 10.63 -0.37
N ALA A 179 -10.07 10.91 -1.40
CA ALA A 179 -10.04 12.25 -2.01
C ALA A 179 -11.40 12.69 -2.55
N LEU A 180 -12.20 11.74 -3.05
CA LEU A 180 -13.54 11.96 -3.57
C LEU A 180 -14.65 11.83 -2.51
N GLY A 181 -14.32 11.50 -1.26
CA GLY A 181 -15.31 11.30 -0.18
C GLY A 181 -16.14 10.02 -0.31
N LEU A 182 -15.71 9.06 -1.12
CA LEU A 182 -16.44 7.82 -1.43
C LEU A 182 -16.04 6.64 -0.54
N TRP A 183 -14.88 6.69 0.12
CA TRP A 183 -14.39 5.57 0.90
C TRP A 183 -15.23 5.30 2.15
N ARG A 184 -15.57 4.03 2.35
CA ARG A 184 -16.29 3.50 3.52
C ARG A 184 -15.64 2.20 3.96
N GLU A 185 -15.75 1.90 5.27
CA GLU A 185 -15.34 0.62 5.85
C GLU A 185 -16.40 0.10 6.82
N ASP A 186 -16.38 -1.21 7.03
CA ASP A 186 -17.19 -1.88 8.02
C ASP A 186 -16.36 -2.94 8.76
N ARG A 187 -16.33 -2.83 10.08
CA ARG A 187 -15.64 -3.73 11.00
C ARG A 187 -16.59 -4.62 11.82
N GLN A 188 -17.88 -4.51 11.58
CA GLN A 188 -18.94 -5.27 12.26
C GLN A 188 -19.57 -6.30 11.33
N VAL A 189 -18.79 -6.82 10.38
CA VAL A 189 -19.25 -7.84 9.43
C VAL A 189 -19.45 -9.13 10.20
N ASP A 190 -20.69 -9.68 10.16
CA ASP A 190 -20.96 -11.00 10.69
C ASP A 190 -20.20 -12.07 9.90
N GLU A 191 -19.71 -13.10 10.60
CA GLU A 191 -19.11 -14.26 9.94
C GLU A 191 -20.21 -14.98 9.15
N ALA A 192 -20.08 -15.03 7.83
CA ALA A 192 -20.98 -15.72 6.93
C ALA A 192 -20.65 -17.22 6.82
#